data_d4a5b562de70e48ce696c8a5b46d7d3e
#
_entry.id   d4a5b562de70e48ce696c8a5b46d7d3e
#
_cell.length_a   1.000
_cell.length_b   1.000
_cell.length_c   1.000
_cell.angle_alpha   90.00
_cell.angle_beta   90.00
_cell.angle_gamma   90.00
#
_symmetry.space_group_name_H-M   'P 1'
#
loop_
_entity.id
_entity.type
_entity.pdbx_description
1 polymer ?
#
loop_
_entity_poly.entity_id
_entity_poly.type
_entity_poly.pdbx_seq_one_letter_code
_entity_poly.pdbx_strand_id
1 'polypeptide(L)'
;IRGTEAVAERPDGTRIPFIPFPTPLRDASGNVIGAINMLVDVSERKQAETQQRVLLRELNHRVKNNMQMLQSLLYTATRQTQNQEARKVLQDAAGRISAMAAAQRVLYVTTDATQFSASEFLEAVCSTAQQTFPSDVRIVWQADPAVLSNDVAMPLALILNELLTNAVKYGCGGSGNNVIGVALRQSDGADGFVLTVEDGGPGFDLAAVKAQSSGLKLVQLLAHQLRGEFRAAKTPRSCCSLRFS
;
A
#
# COMPACT_ATOMS: atom_id res chain seq x y z
N ILE A 1 31.10 -5.61 -20.49
CA ILE A 1 30.43 -4.38 -21.01
C ILE A 1 29.34 -4.74 -22.06
N ARG A 2 29.12 -6.00 -22.36
CA ARG A 2 28.10 -6.43 -23.33
C ARG A 2 26.70 -6.20 -22.74
N GLY A 3 25.86 -5.41 -23.45
CA GLY A 3 24.50 -5.12 -23.00
C GLY A 3 24.35 -4.05 -21.90
N THR A 4 25.44 -3.42 -21.45
CA THR A 4 25.36 -2.31 -20.50
C THR A 4 25.15 -1.00 -21.25
N GLU A 5 24.20 -0.19 -20.81
CA GLU A 5 23.98 1.12 -21.41
C GLU A 5 25.19 2.03 -21.25
N ALA A 6 25.49 2.79 -22.30
CA ALA A 6 26.55 3.79 -22.34
C ALA A 6 26.04 5.06 -23.03
N VAL A 7 26.78 6.16 -22.92
CA VAL A 7 26.45 7.42 -23.57
C VAL A 7 27.63 7.79 -24.46
N ALA A 8 27.37 8.01 -25.75
CA ALA A 8 28.33 8.62 -26.67
C ALA A 8 28.07 10.13 -26.75
N GLU A 9 29.14 10.90 -26.79
CA GLU A 9 29.09 12.34 -27.06
C GLU A 9 29.63 12.60 -28.46
N ARG A 10 28.81 13.24 -29.28
CA ARG A 10 29.21 13.67 -30.64
C ARG A 10 30.06 14.92 -30.56
N PRO A 11 30.80 15.27 -31.64
CA PRO A 11 31.62 16.51 -31.70
C PRO A 11 30.81 17.80 -31.51
N ASP A 12 29.51 17.77 -31.77
CA ASP A 12 28.59 18.87 -31.54
C ASP A 12 28.07 18.96 -30.10
N GLY A 13 28.53 18.06 -29.19
CA GLY A 13 28.11 17.98 -27.79
C GLY A 13 26.82 17.18 -27.57
N THR A 14 26.18 16.66 -28.62
CA THR A 14 24.97 15.84 -28.50
C THR A 14 25.29 14.51 -27.84
N ARG A 15 24.55 14.13 -26.79
CA ARG A 15 24.68 12.87 -26.07
C ARG A 15 23.65 11.88 -26.52
N ILE A 16 24.11 10.70 -26.98
CA ILE A 16 23.28 9.61 -27.47
C ILE A 16 23.45 8.39 -26.54
N PRO A 17 22.40 7.95 -25.85
CA PRO A 17 22.44 6.71 -25.11
C PRO A 17 22.39 5.55 -26.08
N PHE A 18 23.27 4.55 -25.88
CA PHE A 18 23.34 3.36 -26.70
C PHE A 18 23.71 2.11 -25.89
N ILE A 19 23.42 0.94 -26.45
CA ILE A 19 23.86 -0.35 -25.90
C ILE A 19 24.90 -0.93 -26.86
N PRO A 20 26.15 -1.15 -26.41
CA PRO A 20 27.19 -1.77 -27.22
C PRO A 20 27.09 -3.30 -27.20
N PHE A 21 27.28 -3.91 -28.36
CA PHE A 21 27.40 -5.35 -28.56
C PHE A 21 28.72 -5.70 -29.23
N PRO A 22 29.86 -5.66 -28.50
CA PRO A 22 31.16 -5.99 -29.07
C PRO A 22 31.25 -7.50 -29.37
N THR A 23 31.69 -7.83 -30.59
CA THR A 23 31.88 -9.20 -31.06
C THR A 23 33.30 -9.32 -31.57
N PRO A 24 34.17 -10.19 -30.98
CA PRO A 24 35.53 -10.39 -31.43
C PRO A 24 35.54 -11.13 -32.77
N LEU A 25 36.39 -10.68 -33.68
CA LEU A 25 36.73 -11.37 -34.89
C LEU A 25 37.92 -12.27 -34.63
N ARG A 26 37.87 -13.54 -35.07
CA ARG A 26 38.93 -14.52 -34.88
C ARG A 26 39.41 -15.07 -36.23
N ASP A 27 40.69 -15.35 -36.31
CA ASP A 27 41.26 -16.06 -37.44
C ASP A 27 40.94 -17.57 -37.41
N ALA A 28 41.38 -18.30 -38.41
CA ALA A 28 41.21 -19.76 -38.52
C ALA A 28 41.90 -20.53 -37.38
N SER A 29 42.85 -19.92 -36.67
CA SER A 29 43.59 -20.47 -35.53
C SER A 29 42.94 -20.06 -34.19
N GLY A 30 41.83 -19.31 -34.19
CA GLY A 30 41.11 -18.88 -33.00
C GLY A 30 41.62 -17.58 -32.34
N ASN A 31 42.69 -16.97 -32.86
CA ASN A 31 43.26 -15.73 -32.34
C ASN A 31 42.34 -14.53 -32.66
N VAL A 32 42.23 -13.60 -31.75
CA VAL A 32 41.47 -12.36 -31.98
C VAL A 32 42.28 -11.45 -32.90
N ILE A 33 41.71 -11.17 -34.09
CA ILE A 33 42.32 -10.30 -35.11
C ILE A 33 41.64 -8.92 -35.18
N GLY A 34 40.51 -8.75 -34.47
CA GLY A 34 39.79 -7.49 -34.43
C GLY A 34 38.48 -7.62 -33.64
N ALA A 35 37.69 -6.58 -33.66
CA ALA A 35 36.33 -6.61 -33.08
C ALA A 35 35.39 -5.74 -33.92
N ILE A 36 34.16 -6.19 -34.04
CA ILE A 36 33.04 -5.38 -34.53
C ILE A 36 32.17 -4.99 -33.32
N ASN A 37 31.80 -3.74 -33.24
CA ASN A 37 30.88 -3.28 -32.19
C ASN A 37 29.59 -2.75 -32.83
N MET A 38 28.47 -3.45 -32.62
CA MET A 38 27.17 -2.96 -32.98
C MET A 38 26.65 -2.07 -31.87
N LEU A 39 26.27 -0.85 -32.21
CA LEU A 39 25.72 0.13 -31.27
C LEU A 39 24.21 0.25 -31.54
N VAL A 40 23.40 -0.06 -30.53
CA VAL A 40 21.93 0.11 -30.62
C VAL A 40 21.57 1.43 -29.94
N ASP A 41 21.07 2.38 -30.71
CA ASP A 41 20.55 3.66 -30.18
C ASP A 41 19.27 3.37 -29.38
N VAL A 42 19.23 3.86 -28.12
CA VAL A 42 18.09 3.70 -27.20
C VAL A 42 17.46 5.05 -26.84
N SER A 43 17.71 6.10 -27.61
CA SER A 43 17.23 7.46 -27.35
C SER A 43 15.72 7.52 -27.27
N GLU A 44 15.00 6.95 -28.26
CA GLU A 44 13.55 6.94 -28.29
C GLU A 44 12.98 6.18 -27.08
N ARG A 45 13.56 5.03 -26.75
CA ARG A 45 13.13 4.25 -25.56
C ARG A 45 13.29 5.07 -24.28
N LYS A 46 14.45 5.72 -24.07
CA LYS A 46 14.68 6.57 -22.89
C LYS A 46 13.80 7.80 -22.83
N GLN A 47 13.51 8.40 -23.94
CA GLN A 47 12.55 9.51 -24.02
C GLN A 47 11.15 9.06 -23.60
N ALA A 48 10.69 7.91 -24.14
CA ALA A 48 9.39 7.33 -23.77
C ALA A 48 9.31 6.97 -22.28
N GLU A 49 10.35 6.33 -21.72
CA GLU A 49 10.44 6.00 -20.29
C GLU A 49 10.41 7.27 -19.42
N THR A 50 11.14 8.32 -19.85
CA THR A 50 11.15 9.60 -19.12
C THR A 50 9.79 10.28 -19.15
N GLN A 51 9.16 10.31 -20.32
CA GLN A 51 7.83 10.89 -20.49
C GLN A 51 6.77 10.12 -19.69
N GLN A 52 6.84 8.80 -19.67
CA GLN A 52 5.97 7.96 -18.85
C GLN A 52 6.14 8.27 -17.35
N ARG A 53 7.37 8.42 -16.87
CA ARG A 53 7.64 8.80 -15.46
C ARG A 53 7.06 10.18 -15.11
N VAL A 54 7.17 11.15 -16.02
CA VAL A 54 6.59 12.49 -15.80
C VAL A 54 5.08 12.41 -15.72
N LEU A 55 4.43 11.70 -16.64
CA LEU A 55 2.97 11.53 -16.63
C LEU A 55 2.48 10.81 -15.37
N LEU A 56 3.17 9.75 -14.94
CA LEU A 56 2.84 9.05 -13.70
C LEU A 56 2.96 9.97 -12.49
N ARG A 57 4.00 10.79 -12.40
CA ARG A 57 4.12 11.78 -11.32
C ARG A 57 2.97 12.79 -11.32
N GLU A 58 2.62 13.31 -12.48
CA GLU A 58 1.51 14.26 -12.61
C GLU A 58 0.18 13.64 -12.21
N LEU A 59 -0.12 12.41 -12.67
CA LEU A 59 -1.32 11.66 -12.24
C LEU A 59 -1.36 11.50 -10.73
N ASN A 60 -0.24 11.16 -10.12
CA ASN A 60 -0.13 10.97 -8.68
C ASN A 60 -0.39 12.26 -7.90
N HIS A 61 0.18 13.37 -8.36
CA HIS A 61 -0.10 14.67 -7.78
C HIS A 61 -1.58 15.02 -7.85
N ARG A 62 -2.24 14.73 -8.96
CA ARG A 62 -3.69 14.96 -9.13
C ARG A 62 -4.52 14.08 -8.20
N VAL A 63 -4.20 12.79 -8.08
CA VAL A 63 -4.90 11.87 -7.16
C VAL A 63 -4.73 12.34 -5.72
N LYS A 64 -3.53 12.72 -5.30
CA LYS A 64 -3.29 13.29 -3.96
C LYS A 64 -4.15 14.53 -3.71
N ASN A 65 -4.16 15.47 -4.65
CA ASN A 65 -4.95 16.70 -4.54
C ASN A 65 -6.45 16.41 -4.46
N ASN A 66 -6.94 15.48 -5.27
CA ASN A 66 -8.35 15.04 -5.23
C ASN A 66 -8.73 14.42 -3.88
N MET A 67 -7.85 13.56 -3.31
CA MET A 67 -8.10 13.00 -1.98
C MET A 67 -8.11 14.06 -0.88
N GLN A 68 -7.21 15.03 -0.92
CA GLN A 68 -7.20 16.16 0.02
C GLN A 68 -8.47 17.00 -0.09
N MET A 69 -8.93 17.26 -1.32
CA MET A 69 -10.19 17.98 -1.54
C MET A 69 -11.38 17.21 -0.98
N LEU A 70 -11.46 15.89 -1.22
CA LEU A 70 -12.52 15.05 -0.68
C LEU A 70 -12.51 15.04 0.87
N GLN A 71 -11.34 14.93 1.50
CA GLN A 71 -11.19 15.02 2.94
C GLN A 71 -11.71 16.36 3.48
N SER A 72 -11.35 17.47 2.84
CA SER A 72 -11.82 18.81 3.21
C SER A 72 -13.33 18.97 3.09
N LEU A 73 -13.93 18.45 2.02
CA LEU A 73 -15.39 18.45 1.81
C LEU A 73 -16.10 17.62 2.88
N LEU A 74 -15.62 16.43 3.18
CA LEU A 74 -16.19 15.57 4.22
C LEU A 74 -16.06 16.21 5.60
N TYR A 75 -14.93 16.82 5.93
CA TYR A 75 -14.73 17.54 7.17
C TYR A 75 -15.74 18.69 7.32
N THR A 76 -15.91 19.48 6.26
CA THR A 76 -16.89 20.59 6.25
C THR A 76 -18.30 20.07 6.43
N ALA A 77 -18.70 19.03 5.69
CA ALA A 77 -20.03 18.41 5.80
C ALA A 77 -20.28 17.85 7.21
N THR A 78 -19.26 17.21 7.81
CA THR A 78 -19.34 16.68 9.18
C THR A 78 -19.60 17.79 10.21
N ARG A 79 -19.01 18.98 10.02
CA ARG A 79 -19.23 20.12 10.91
C ARG A 79 -20.58 20.79 10.72
N GLN A 80 -21.11 20.80 9.51
CA GLN A 80 -22.38 21.46 9.18
C GLN A 80 -23.61 20.61 9.53
N THR A 81 -23.44 19.26 9.58
CA THR A 81 -24.59 18.40 9.89
C THR A 81 -24.88 18.35 11.39
N GLN A 82 -26.16 18.52 11.75
CA GLN A 82 -26.67 18.36 13.12
C GLN A 82 -27.12 16.93 13.42
N ASN A 83 -27.37 16.13 12.37
CA ASN A 83 -27.81 14.75 12.52
C ASN A 83 -26.62 13.87 12.93
N GLN A 84 -26.71 13.21 14.09
CA GLN A 84 -25.63 12.35 14.62
C GLN A 84 -25.33 11.13 13.75
N GLU A 85 -26.35 10.51 13.15
CA GLU A 85 -26.15 9.37 12.24
C GLU A 85 -25.42 9.80 10.98
N ALA A 86 -25.85 10.90 10.36
CA ALA A 86 -25.19 11.46 9.19
C ALA A 86 -23.74 11.85 9.51
N ARG A 87 -23.49 12.46 10.68
CA ARG A 87 -22.13 12.79 11.14
C ARG A 87 -21.24 11.54 11.23
N LYS A 88 -21.76 10.46 11.80
CA LYS A 88 -21.03 9.20 11.93
C LYS A 88 -20.69 8.61 10.56
N VAL A 89 -21.64 8.60 9.62
CA VAL A 89 -21.40 8.11 8.23
C VAL A 89 -20.32 8.94 7.53
N LEU A 90 -20.35 10.27 7.68
CA LEU A 90 -19.35 11.17 7.10
C LEU A 90 -17.96 10.96 7.73
N GLN A 91 -17.88 10.75 9.03
CA GLN A 91 -16.63 10.44 9.73
C GLN A 91 -16.05 9.09 9.26
N ASP A 92 -16.87 8.06 9.15
CA ASP A 92 -16.46 6.76 8.65
C ASP A 92 -15.93 6.88 7.20
N ALA A 93 -16.61 7.64 6.34
CA ALA A 93 -16.14 7.92 4.97
C ALA A 93 -14.81 8.70 4.95
N ALA A 94 -14.65 9.71 5.82
CA ALA A 94 -13.41 10.45 5.94
C ALA A 94 -12.23 9.56 6.38
N GLY A 95 -12.44 8.65 7.33
CA GLY A 95 -11.46 7.66 7.76
C GLY A 95 -10.99 6.76 6.61
N ARG A 96 -11.94 6.26 5.80
CA ARG A 96 -11.63 5.46 4.61
C ARG A 96 -10.76 6.20 3.60
N ILE A 97 -11.10 7.45 3.29
CA ILE A 97 -10.31 8.28 2.37
C ILE A 97 -8.92 8.55 2.96
N SER A 98 -8.80 8.77 4.28
CA SER A 98 -7.51 8.96 4.94
C SER A 98 -6.63 7.72 4.85
N ALA A 99 -7.19 6.53 5.06
CA ALA A 99 -6.47 5.27 4.91
C ALA A 99 -6.01 5.04 3.46
N MET A 100 -6.88 5.30 2.47
CA MET A 100 -6.52 5.22 1.05
C MET A 100 -5.40 6.21 0.71
N ALA A 101 -5.45 7.45 1.20
CA ALA A 101 -4.40 8.44 0.98
C ALA A 101 -3.07 8.04 1.63
N ALA A 102 -3.10 7.36 2.80
CA ALA A 102 -1.92 6.83 3.45
C ALA A 102 -1.27 5.71 2.62
N ALA A 103 -2.06 4.73 2.17
CA ALA A 103 -1.58 3.65 1.30
C ALA A 103 -0.99 4.18 0.00
N GLN A 104 -1.67 5.16 -0.62
CA GLN A 104 -1.19 5.77 -1.85
C GLN A 104 0.18 6.44 -1.68
N ARG A 105 0.44 7.11 -0.55
CA ARG A 105 1.76 7.70 -0.29
C ARG A 105 2.88 6.66 -0.34
N VAL A 106 2.65 5.47 0.20
CA VAL A 106 3.65 4.39 0.21
C VAL A 106 3.93 3.89 -1.21
N LEU A 107 2.88 3.70 -2.02
CA LEU A 107 3.01 3.20 -3.39
C LEU A 107 3.88 4.09 -4.30
N TYR A 108 4.05 5.37 -3.97
CA TYR A 108 4.75 6.33 -4.83
C TYR A 108 6.13 6.76 -4.33
N VAL A 109 6.51 6.36 -3.12
CA VAL A 109 7.86 6.59 -2.59
C VAL A 109 8.82 5.51 -3.05
N THR A 110 8.31 4.32 -3.33
CA THR A 110 9.13 3.18 -3.76
C THR A 110 9.61 3.34 -5.20
N THR A 111 10.89 3.07 -5.41
CA THR A 111 11.57 3.05 -6.73
C THR A 111 11.05 1.92 -7.62
N ASP A 112 10.46 0.90 -7.02
CA ASP A 112 9.82 -0.22 -7.71
C ASP A 112 8.33 0.09 -7.90
N ALA A 113 7.90 0.22 -9.15
CA ALA A 113 6.52 0.59 -9.49
C ALA A 113 5.49 -0.54 -9.21
N THR A 114 5.92 -1.72 -8.77
CA THR A 114 5.08 -2.92 -8.65
C THR A 114 4.88 -3.41 -7.22
N GLN A 115 5.73 -2.99 -6.28
CA GLN A 115 5.77 -3.51 -4.92
C GLN A 115 5.99 -2.41 -3.88
N PHE A 116 5.57 -2.66 -2.63
CA PHE A 116 5.77 -1.77 -1.50
C PHE A 116 6.19 -2.54 -0.23
N SER A 117 6.83 -1.84 0.70
CA SER A 117 7.25 -2.38 2.00
C SER A 117 6.06 -2.57 2.95
N ALA A 118 5.93 -3.76 3.54
CA ALA A 118 4.93 -4.06 4.56
C ALA A 118 5.05 -3.14 5.78
N SER A 119 6.29 -2.85 6.21
CA SER A 119 6.57 -1.99 7.37
C SER A 119 6.18 -0.54 7.10
N GLU A 120 6.57 0.03 5.96
CA GLU A 120 6.21 1.40 5.58
C GLU A 120 4.70 1.57 5.40
N PHE A 121 4.04 0.53 4.87
CA PHE A 121 2.58 0.51 4.73
C PHE A 121 1.88 0.57 6.10
N LEU A 122 2.23 -0.33 7.04
CA LEU A 122 1.62 -0.32 8.37
C LEU A 122 1.88 1.00 9.09
N GLU A 123 3.12 1.51 9.04
CA GLU A 123 3.46 2.80 9.62
C GLU A 123 2.58 3.92 9.07
N ALA A 124 2.44 4.02 7.75
CA ALA A 124 1.66 5.08 7.12
C ALA A 124 0.18 5.02 7.49
N VAL A 125 -0.43 3.82 7.47
CA VAL A 125 -1.87 3.65 7.76
C VAL A 125 -2.14 3.79 9.26
N CYS A 126 -1.37 3.13 10.12
CA CYS A 126 -1.56 3.18 11.57
C CYS A 126 -1.29 4.57 12.15
N SER A 127 -0.23 5.27 11.71
CA SER A 127 0.06 6.64 12.12
C SER A 127 -1.05 7.61 11.70
N THR A 128 -1.62 7.44 10.49
CA THR A 128 -2.74 8.24 10.02
C THR A 128 -3.99 7.99 10.86
N ALA A 129 -4.30 6.74 11.19
CA ALA A 129 -5.43 6.37 12.06
C ALA A 129 -5.22 6.91 13.48
N GLN A 130 -4.03 6.80 14.04
CA GLN A 130 -3.69 7.30 15.38
C GLN A 130 -3.99 8.78 15.56
N GLN A 131 -3.77 9.61 14.52
CA GLN A 131 -4.05 11.05 14.56
C GLN A 131 -5.55 11.38 14.64
N THR A 132 -6.42 10.46 14.26
CA THR A 132 -7.89 10.66 14.23
C THR A 132 -8.59 10.05 15.42
N PHE A 133 -7.94 9.16 16.15
CA PHE A 133 -8.51 8.47 17.31
C PHE A 133 -8.35 9.29 18.62
N PRO A 134 -9.17 8.98 19.65
CA PRO A 134 -9.01 9.59 20.97
C PRO A 134 -7.59 9.43 21.52
N SER A 135 -7.11 10.42 22.29
CA SER A 135 -5.73 10.46 22.79
C SER A 135 -5.38 9.35 23.80
N ASP A 136 -6.39 8.72 24.40
CA ASP A 136 -6.28 7.59 25.32
C ASP A 136 -6.16 6.23 24.58
N VAL A 137 -6.38 6.18 23.27
CA VAL A 137 -6.21 4.99 22.41
C VAL A 137 -4.82 4.97 21.81
N ARG A 138 -4.10 3.85 21.97
CA ARG A 138 -2.76 3.66 21.41
C ARG A 138 -2.75 2.51 20.41
N ILE A 139 -2.27 2.75 19.20
CA ILE A 139 -2.00 1.71 18.21
C ILE A 139 -0.53 1.31 18.30
N VAL A 140 -0.26 0.00 18.40
CA VAL A 140 1.08 -0.59 18.34
C VAL A 140 1.11 -1.52 17.15
N TRP A 141 2.09 -1.37 16.25
CA TRP A 141 2.18 -2.18 15.04
C TRP A 141 3.53 -2.82 14.84
N GLN A 142 3.52 -3.97 14.19
CA GLN A 142 4.70 -4.73 13.80
C GLN A 142 4.47 -5.37 12.43
N ALA A 143 5.47 -5.32 11.56
CA ALA A 143 5.47 -6.03 10.29
C ALA A 143 6.73 -6.87 10.13
N ASP A 144 6.60 -8.02 9.50
CA ASP A 144 7.75 -8.77 9.02
C ASP A 144 8.41 -8.00 7.86
N PRO A 145 9.74 -8.12 7.67
CA PRO A 145 10.44 -7.50 6.56
C PRO A 145 10.06 -8.19 5.24
N ALA A 146 9.00 -7.70 4.62
CA ALA A 146 8.42 -8.26 3.41
C ALA A 146 7.98 -7.17 2.44
N VAL A 147 7.83 -7.55 1.17
CA VAL A 147 7.27 -6.70 0.12
C VAL A 147 5.97 -7.30 -0.40
N LEU A 148 5.01 -6.43 -0.69
CA LEU A 148 3.69 -6.79 -1.20
C LEU A 148 3.46 -6.16 -2.57
N SER A 149 2.61 -6.80 -3.39
CA SER A 149 2.16 -6.22 -4.66
C SER A 149 1.31 -4.97 -4.44
N ASN A 150 1.47 -3.99 -5.31
CA ASN A 150 0.70 -2.74 -5.25
C ASN A 150 -0.83 -2.95 -5.30
N ASP A 151 -1.28 -4.04 -5.90
CA ASP A 151 -2.72 -4.34 -6.04
C ASP A 151 -3.41 -4.58 -4.69
N VAL A 152 -2.66 -5.01 -3.66
CA VAL A 152 -3.23 -5.28 -2.33
C VAL A 152 -3.29 -4.03 -1.45
N ALA A 153 -2.57 -2.96 -1.77
CA ALA A 153 -2.39 -1.81 -0.88
C ALA A 153 -3.72 -1.13 -0.52
N MET A 154 -4.55 -0.81 -1.51
CA MET A 154 -5.82 -0.12 -1.26
C MET A 154 -6.84 -0.98 -0.54
N PRO A 155 -7.12 -2.24 -0.97
CA PRO A 155 -8.00 -3.13 -0.20
C PRO A 155 -7.51 -3.34 1.22
N LEU A 156 -6.21 -3.56 1.42
CA LEU A 156 -5.63 -3.81 2.74
C LEU A 156 -5.74 -2.59 3.67
N ALA A 157 -5.52 -1.37 3.15
CA ALA A 157 -5.68 -0.13 3.91
C ALA A 157 -7.12 0.09 4.38
N LEU A 158 -8.09 -0.19 3.52
CA LEU A 158 -9.51 -0.10 3.87
C LEU A 158 -9.91 -1.14 4.91
N ILE A 159 -9.46 -2.39 4.76
CA ILE A 159 -9.69 -3.45 5.74
C ILE A 159 -9.10 -3.05 7.10
N LEU A 160 -7.83 -2.61 7.12
CA LEU A 160 -7.17 -2.20 8.34
C LEU A 160 -7.88 -1.03 9.01
N ASN A 161 -8.31 -0.02 8.25
CA ASN A 161 -9.08 1.11 8.78
C ASN A 161 -10.41 0.66 9.41
N GLU A 162 -11.15 -0.25 8.78
CA GLU A 162 -12.41 -0.78 9.33
C GLU A 162 -12.16 -1.57 10.63
N LEU A 163 -11.11 -2.38 10.67
CA LEU A 163 -10.76 -3.16 11.85
C LEU A 163 -10.30 -2.26 13.01
N LEU A 164 -9.47 -1.26 12.74
CA LEU A 164 -9.04 -0.26 13.74
C LEU A 164 -10.23 0.55 14.27
N THR A 165 -11.12 0.99 13.38
CA THR A 165 -12.33 1.74 13.78
C THR A 165 -13.26 0.87 14.64
N ASN A 166 -13.40 -0.41 14.32
CA ASN A 166 -14.17 -1.36 15.12
C ASN A 166 -13.53 -1.61 16.49
N ALA A 167 -12.20 -1.75 16.54
CA ALA A 167 -11.45 -1.90 17.79
C ALA A 167 -11.65 -0.68 18.71
N VAL A 168 -11.63 0.56 18.18
CA VAL A 168 -11.94 1.76 18.95
C VAL A 168 -13.38 1.78 19.43
N LYS A 169 -14.33 1.45 18.55
CA LYS A 169 -15.78 1.51 18.88
C LYS A 169 -16.22 0.44 19.90
N TYR A 170 -15.64 -0.72 19.86
CA TYR A 170 -16.13 -1.90 20.59
C TYR A 170 -15.09 -2.54 21.53
N GLY A 171 -13.80 -2.30 21.27
CA GLY A 171 -12.70 -2.86 22.04
C GLY A 171 -12.09 -1.93 23.08
N CYS A 172 -12.25 -0.61 22.90
CA CYS A 172 -11.79 0.42 23.84
C CYS A 172 -12.95 0.99 24.64
N GLY A 173 -12.71 1.41 25.90
CA GLY A 173 -13.73 2.06 26.74
C GLY A 173 -14.16 1.27 27.97
N GLY A 174 -13.61 0.06 28.19
CA GLY A 174 -13.70 -0.65 29.47
C GLY A 174 -12.57 -0.26 30.42
N SER A 175 -12.53 -0.89 31.61
CA SER A 175 -11.42 -0.75 32.57
C SER A 175 -10.09 -1.36 32.09
N GLY A 176 -9.97 -1.66 30.81
CA GLY A 176 -8.82 -2.28 30.15
C GLY A 176 -7.86 -1.29 29.50
N ASN A 177 -6.75 -1.80 29.05
CA ASN A 177 -5.72 -1.03 28.34
C ASN A 177 -6.23 -0.69 26.93
N ASN A 178 -6.44 0.60 26.61
CA ASN A 178 -6.87 1.08 25.29
C ASN A 178 -5.74 0.95 24.23
N VAL A 179 -5.13 -0.24 24.16
CA VAL A 179 -4.08 -0.57 23.20
C VAL A 179 -4.62 -1.52 22.14
N ILE A 180 -4.47 -1.10 20.88
CA ILE A 180 -4.80 -1.90 19.70
C ILE A 180 -3.49 -2.41 19.11
N GLY A 181 -3.33 -3.74 19.04
CA GLY A 181 -2.20 -4.39 18.39
C GLY A 181 -2.48 -4.67 16.93
N VAL A 182 -1.53 -4.34 16.05
CA VAL A 182 -1.59 -4.65 14.61
C VAL A 182 -0.35 -5.43 14.21
N ALA A 183 -0.51 -6.56 13.55
CA ALA A 183 0.62 -7.32 13.03
C ALA A 183 0.38 -7.71 11.57
N LEU A 184 1.39 -7.56 10.72
CA LEU A 184 1.40 -8.07 9.35
C LEU A 184 2.59 -9.03 9.22
N ARG A 185 2.29 -10.30 9.09
CA ARG A 185 3.29 -11.38 9.08
C ARG A 185 3.21 -12.20 7.80
N GLN A 186 4.36 -12.70 7.37
CA GLN A 186 4.42 -13.69 6.33
C GLN A 186 3.92 -15.05 6.87
N SER A 187 3.12 -15.76 6.08
CA SER A 187 2.56 -17.06 6.50
C SER A 187 3.60 -18.16 6.38
N ASP A 188 3.76 -18.99 7.43
CA ASP A 188 4.65 -20.14 7.38
C ASP A 188 4.27 -21.12 6.27
N GLY A 189 5.20 -21.37 5.32
CA GLY A 189 5.08 -22.42 4.30
C GLY A 189 4.19 -22.16 3.10
N ALA A 190 3.72 -20.92 2.88
CA ALA A 190 2.99 -20.52 1.68
C ALA A 190 3.32 -19.07 1.29
N ASP A 191 3.20 -18.77 -0.01
CA ASP A 191 3.30 -17.39 -0.53
C ASP A 191 2.07 -16.57 -0.09
N GLY A 192 2.02 -16.18 1.19
CA GLY A 192 0.87 -15.46 1.74
C GLY A 192 1.20 -14.64 2.97
N PHE A 193 0.26 -13.78 3.35
CA PHE A 193 0.37 -12.87 4.48
C PHE A 193 -0.81 -13.01 5.43
N VAL A 194 -0.58 -12.67 6.70
CA VAL A 194 -1.62 -12.60 7.73
C VAL A 194 -1.57 -11.21 8.37
N LEU A 195 -2.63 -10.42 8.14
CA LEU A 195 -2.89 -9.21 8.91
C LEU A 195 -3.71 -9.57 10.13
N THR A 196 -3.27 -9.15 11.32
CA THR A 196 -3.96 -9.36 12.60
C THR A 196 -4.22 -8.02 13.26
N VAL A 197 -5.42 -7.83 13.80
CA VAL A 197 -5.79 -6.68 14.65
C VAL A 197 -6.36 -7.23 15.95
N GLU A 198 -5.75 -6.85 17.06
CA GLU A 198 -6.11 -7.29 18.41
C GLU A 198 -6.52 -6.08 19.27
N ASP A 199 -7.59 -6.23 20.04
CA ASP A 199 -8.07 -5.23 20.98
C ASP A 199 -8.46 -5.85 22.33
N GLY A 200 -8.75 -4.99 23.32
CA GLY A 200 -9.13 -5.40 24.68
C GLY A 200 -10.60 -5.77 24.85
N GLY A 201 -11.39 -5.77 23.78
CA GLY A 201 -12.83 -6.00 23.82
C GLY A 201 -13.23 -7.45 23.99
N PRO A 202 -14.55 -7.69 24.14
CA PRO A 202 -15.10 -9.03 24.38
C PRO A 202 -15.06 -9.94 23.13
N GLY A 203 -14.58 -9.43 21.99
CA GLY A 203 -14.70 -10.09 20.70
C GLY A 203 -16.15 -10.21 20.21
N PHE A 204 -16.32 -10.67 18.99
CA PHE A 204 -17.65 -10.84 18.39
C PHE A 204 -17.74 -12.11 17.57
N ASP A 205 -18.98 -12.61 17.45
CA ASP A 205 -19.28 -13.73 16.55
C ASP A 205 -19.61 -13.17 15.17
N LEU A 206 -18.79 -13.55 14.20
CA LEU A 206 -18.95 -13.10 12.80
C LEU A 206 -20.33 -13.47 12.23
N ALA A 207 -20.87 -14.63 12.62
CA ALA A 207 -22.16 -15.10 12.17
C ALA A 207 -23.33 -14.28 12.74
N ALA A 208 -23.22 -13.82 13.99
CA ALA A 208 -24.23 -13.01 14.67
C ALA A 208 -24.23 -11.55 14.18
N VAL A 209 -23.08 -10.99 13.78
CA VAL A 209 -22.94 -9.57 13.40
C VAL A 209 -23.17 -9.32 11.90
N LYS A 210 -23.13 -10.38 11.06
CA LYS A 210 -23.27 -10.30 9.61
C LYS A 210 -24.44 -9.47 9.07
N ALA A 211 -25.52 -9.37 9.80
CA ALA A 211 -26.77 -8.75 9.30
C ALA A 211 -26.76 -7.19 9.36
N GLN A 212 -25.94 -6.54 10.18
CA GLN A 212 -26.16 -5.13 10.52
C GLN A 212 -24.98 -4.15 10.30
N SER A 213 -23.75 -4.64 10.07
CA SER A 213 -22.58 -3.75 9.99
C SER A 213 -22.10 -3.57 8.54
N SER A 214 -22.21 -2.36 8.00
CA SER A 214 -21.70 -1.99 6.66
C SER A 214 -20.17 -2.16 6.55
N GLY A 215 -19.44 -1.91 7.65
CA GLY A 215 -17.97 -2.05 7.69
C GLY A 215 -17.51 -3.49 7.54
N LEU A 216 -18.11 -4.44 8.25
CA LEU A 216 -17.75 -5.86 8.11
C LEU A 216 -18.13 -6.44 6.74
N LYS A 217 -19.21 -5.97 6.13
CA LYS A 217 -19.54 -6.33 4.73
C LYS A 217 -18.43 -5.86 3.78
N LEU A 218 -17.93 -4.65 3.97
CA LEU A 218 -16.81 -4.11 3.20
C LEU A 218 -15.54 -4.96 3.40
N VAL A 219 -15.21 -5.29 4.66
CA VAL A 219 -14.06 -6.16 4.97
C VAL A 219 -14.18 -7.51 4.26
N GLN A 220 -15.34 -8.15 4.27
CA GLN A 220 -15.55 -9.43 3.59
C GLN A 220 -15.43 -9.31 2.06
N LEU A 221 -16.00 -8.26 1.47
CA LEU A 221 -15.88 -7.99 0.03
C LEU A 221 -14.42 -7.81 -0.39
N LEU A 222 -13.68 -7.00 0.35
CA LEU A 222 -12.27 -6.73 0.07
C LEU A 222 -11.38 -7.95 0.37
N ALA A 223 -11.68 -8.73 1.41
CA ALA A 223 -11.00 -9.99 1.67
C ALA A 223 -11.17 -10.97 0.49
N HIS A 224 -12.37 -11.07 -0.06
CA HIS A 224 -12.62 -11.88 -1.26
C HIS A 224 -11.85 -11.34 -2.49
N GLN A 225 -11.76 -10.02 -2.67
CA GLN A 225 -10.96 -9.39 -3.73
C GLN A 225 -9.47 -9.77 -3.59
N LEU A 226 -8.96 -9.84 -2.37
CA LEU A 226 -7.59 -10.27 -2.05
C LEU A 226 -7.42 -11.81 -2.09
N ARG A 227 -8.43 -12.56 -2.52
CA ARG A 227 -8.47 -14.03 -2.45
C ARG A 227 -8.15 -14.56 -1.06
N GLY A 228 -8.51 -13.76 -0.05
CA GLY A 228 -8.18 -14.00 1.35
C GLY A 228 -9.35 -14.54 2.17
N GLU A 229 -9.02 -15.01 3.35
CA GLU A 229 -9.97 -15.48 4.35
C GLU A 229 -9.93 -14.57 5.58
N PHE A 230 -11.09 -13.99 5.93
CA PHE A 230 -11.27 -13.19 7.13
C PHE A 230 -11.87 -14.01 8.27
N ARG A 231 -11.25 -13.98 9.43
CA ARG A 231 -11.68 -14.66 10.65
C ARG A 231 -11.73 -13.69 11.83
N ALA A 232 -12.69 -13.89 12.72
CA ALA A 232 -12.77 -13.21 14.00
C ALA A 232 -12.81 -14.26 15.12
N ALA A 233 -12.01 -14.06 16.16
CA ALA A 233 -11.91 -14.97 17.31
C ALA A 233 -12.28 -14.27 18.61
N LYS A 234 -12.87 -15.02 19.54
CA LYS A 234 -13.31 -14.59 20.88
C LYS A 234 -12.37 -15.10 22.00
N THR A 235 -11.13 -15.35 21.75
CA THR A 235 -10.18 -15.75 22.79
C THR A 235 -9.74 -14.54 23.62
N PRO A 236 -9.08 -14.64 24.77
CA PRO A 236 -9.15 -13.67 25.88
C PRO A 236 -9.00 -12.19 25.48
N ARG A 237 -8.69 -11.93 24.23
CA ARG A 237 -8.77 -10.64 23.54
C ARG A 237 -9.50 -10.82 22.21
N SER A 238 -10.23 -9.79 21.80
CA SER A 238 -10.80 -9.73 20.45
C SER A 238 -9.66 -9.75 19.43
N CYS A 239 -9.72 -10.69 18.50
CA CYS A 239 -8.71 -10.84 17.47
C CYS A 239 -9.38 -11.02 16.10
N CYS A 240 -9.10 -10.10 15.19
CA CYS A 240 -9.48 -10.19 13.78
C CYS A 240 -8.26 -10.53 12.93
N SER A 241 -8.37 -11.53 12.08
CA SER A 241 -7.29 -11.91 11.18
C SER A 241 -7.76 -12.02 9.74
N LEU A 242 -6.92 -11.55 8.81
CA LEU A 242 -7.09 -11.69 7.37
C LEU A 242 -5.87 -12.43 6.82
N ARG A 243 -6.07 -13.58 6.22
CA ARG A 243 -5.06 -14.29 5.43
C ARG A 243 -5.27 -13.98 3.97
N PHE A 244 -4.21 -13.65 3.21
CA PHE A 244 -4.26 -13.33 1.78
C PHE A 244 -2.94 -13.68 1.10
N SER A 245 -2.92 -13.73 -0.24
CA SER A 245 -1.74 -14.06 -1.05
C SER A 245 -1.50 -13.01 -2.13
#